data_e46319c39bb26d2e68dbc13743f8fccc
#
_entry.id   e46319c39bb26d2e68dbc13743f8fccc
#
_cell.length_a   1.000
_cell.length_b   1.000
_cell.length_c   1.000
_cell.angle_alpha   90.00
_cell.angle_beta   90.00
_cell.angle_gamma   90.00
#
_symmetry.space_group_name_H-M   'P 1'
#
loop_
_entity.id
_entity.type
_entity.pdbx_description
1 polymer ?
#
loop_
_entity_poly.entity_id
_entity_poly.type
_entity_poly.pdbx_seq_one_letter_code
_entity_poly.pdbx_strand_id
1 'polypeptide(L)'
;MLRLYKWKVRFLLSVFSFCVPHIGQAQVSTAIVGTHSATLESPVKSWKALRDAQVVKQDLDFSCGAAALATLLNHFYGQTLTEEALLKAMDKGEGRASFEDMAKALPEFGFRAQGFAASWEQLTRLKMPVIVYVKHRKNDHFSVLRGINKDTVLLADPSMGNRTYSRQQFSAMWQTRHDIQNADLSGKFLAVLPMHADIKATDNFFTKTPLRQTTVAMQSLATRWQPN
;
A
#
# COMPACT_ATOMS: atom_id res chain seq x y z
N MET A 1 -46.97 65.41 16.18
CA MET A 1 -45.53 65.28 16.40
C MET A 1 -45.13 63.84 16.20
N LEU A 2 -44.70 63.44 15.03
CA LEU A 2 -44.22 62.08 14.73
C LEU A 2 -42.68 62.09 14.78
N ARG A 3 -42.10 61.31 15.73
CA ARG A 3 -40.66 61.05 15.80
C ARG A 3 -40.32 59.87 14.88
N LEU A 4 -39.58 60.10 13.82
CA LEU A 4 -38.98 59.09 12.96
C LEU A 4 -37.75 58.47 13.61
N TYR A 5 -37.83 57.16 13.86
CA TYR A 5 -36.71 56.35 14.41
C TYR A 5 -35.87 55.86 13.23
N LYS A 6 -34.66 56.39 13.06
CA LYS A 6 -33.70 55.93 12.05
C LYS A 6 -32.99 54.69 12.55
N TRP A 7 -33.30 53.53 11.96
CA TRP A 7 -32.60 52.28 12.20
C TRP A 7 -31.35 52.24 11.32
N LYS A 8 -30.15 52.26 11.93
CA LYS A 8 -28.89 52.02 11.27
C LYS A 8 -28.67 50.52 11.15
N VAL A 9 -28.84 49.95 9.98
CA VAL A 9 -28.45 48.60 9.63
C VAL A 9 -26.92 48.57 9.45
N ARG A 10 -26.20 47.91 10.39
CA ARG A 10 -24.79 47.63 10.25
C ARG A 10 -24.67 46.31 9.46
N PHE A 11 -24.22 46.39 8.23
CA PHE A 11 -23.76 45.24 7.42
C PHE A 11 -22.46 44.75 8.03
N LEU A 12 -22.50 43.58 8.68
CA LEU A 12 -21.31 42.79 9.02
C LEU A 12 -20.92 41.97 7.82
N LEU A 13 -19.85 42.41 7.12
CA LEU A 13 -19.16 41.58 6.14
C LEU A 13 -18.43 40.47 6.89
N SER A 14 -19.00 39.25 6.91
CA SER A 14 -18.29 38.05 7.33
C SER A 14 -17.38 37.60 6.18
N VAL A 15 -16.08 37.80 6.36
CA VAL A 15 -15.05 37.24 5.46
C VAL A 15 -15.03 35.73 5.70
N PHE A 16 -15.67 34.96 4.82
CA PHE A 16 -15.48 33.52 4.76
C PHE A 16 -14.08 33.25 4.18
N SER A 17 -13.14 32.91 5.07
CA SER A 17 -11.82 32.40 4.67
C SER A 17 -12.04 30.98 4.13
N PHE A 18 -12.05 30.82 2.81
CA PHE A 18 -12.00 29.51 2.17
C PHE A 18 -10.63 28.90 2.41
N CYS A 19 -10.58 27.95 3.34
CA CYS A 19 -9.41 27.07 3.51
C CYS A 19 -9.39 26.13 2.30
N VAL A 20 -8.60 26.46 1.27
CA VAL A 20 -8.35 25.58 0.13
C VAL A 20 -7.46 24.44 0.62
N PRO A 21 -7.88 23.17 0.56
CA PRO A 21 -7.01 22.08 0.91
C PRO A 21 -5.82 22.07 -0.05
N HIS A 22 -4.63 22.20 0.50
CA HIS A 22 -3.38 21.99 -0.26
C HIS A 22 -3.33 20.52 -0.67
N ILE A 23 -3.80 20.23 -1.87
CA ILE A 23 -3.51 18.96 -2.53
C ILE A 23 -1.99 18.98 -2.77
N GLY A 24 -1.27 18.18 -1.99
CA GLY A 24 0.17 18.03 -2.14
C GLY A 24 0.50 17.58 -3.55
N GLN A 25 0.91 18.51 -4.40
CA GLN A 25 1.43 18.20 -5.73
C GLN A 25 2.71 17.38 -5.53
N ALA A 26 2.71 16.15 -6.04
CA ALA A 26 3.91 15.34 -6.11
C ALA A 26 4.94 16.14 -6.93
N GLN A 27 5.98 16.66 -6.26
CA GLN A 27 7.05 17.36 -6.94
C GLN A 27 7.78 16.37 -7.85
N VAL A 28 7.57 16.52 -9.14
CA VAL A 28 8.37 15.84 -10.16
C VAL A 28 9.71 16.53 -10.20
N SER A 29 10.74 15.91 -9.63
CA SER A 29 12.11 16.40 -9.75
C SER A 29 12.60 16.08 -11.16
N THR A 30 13.16 17.08 -11.87
CA THR A 30 13.74 16.91 -13.20
C THR A 30 15.25 16.82 -13.08
N ALA A 31 15.85 15.76 -13.63
CA ALA A 31 17.29 15.68 -13.79
C ALA A 31 17.68 16.30 -15.14
N ILE A 32 18.60 17.24 -15.11
CA ILE A 32 19.15 17.89 -16.30
C ILE A 32 20.52 17.28 -16.56
N VAL A 33 20.68 16.62 -17.69
CA VAL A 33 21.97 16.13 -18.18
C VAL A 33 22.37 16.95 -19.39
N GLY A 34 23.34 17.84 -19.20
CA GLY A 34 23.91 18.67 -20.26
C GLY A 34 25.12 17.97 -20.93
N THR A 35 25.11 17.88 -22.25
CA THR A 35 26.29 17.60 -23.07
C THR A 35 26.66 18.85 -23.86
N HIS A 36 27.83 18.89 -24.49
CA HIS A 36 28.25 20.06 -25.31
C HIS A 36 27.29 20.40 -26.46
N SER A 37 26.40 19.49 -26.84
CA SER A 37 25.51 19.64 -28.00
C SER A 37 24.02 19.48 -27.70
N ALA A 38 23.63 19.02 -26.48
CA ALA A 38 22.23 18.84 -26.14
C ALA A 38 22.02 18.86 -24.61
N THR A 39 20.87 19.42 -24.21
CA THR A 39 20.36 19.31 -22.82
C THR A 39 19.20 18.32 -22.83
N LEU A 40 19.32 17.25 -22.08
CA LEU A 40 18.26 16.27 -21.91
C LEU A 40 17.61 16.47 -20.54
N GLU A 41 16.30 16.71 -20.52
CA GLU A 41 15.50 16.76 -19.32
C GLU A 41 14.79 15.42 -19.14
N SER A 42 14.99 14.77 -18.01
CA SER A 42 14.31 13.52 -17.66
C SER A 42 13.57 13.66 -16.33
N PRO A 43 12.27 13.36 -16.28
CA PRO A 43 11.55 13.35 -15.00
C PRO A 43 12.10 12.21 -14.13
N VAL A 44 12.64 12.54 -12.98
CA VAL A 44 13.13 11.57 -11.99
C VAL A 44 12.21 11.53 -10.78
N LYS A 45 11.82 10.32 -10.39
CA LYS A 45 11.11 10.13 -9.14
C LYS A 45 12.11 10.06 -7.99
N SER A 46 11.83 10.76 -6.89
CA SER A 46 12.63 10.63 -5.69
C SER A 46 12.61 9.18 -5.18
N TRP A 47 13.67 8.75 -4.48
CA TRP A 47 13.72 7.44 -3.85
C TRP A 47 12.53 7.19 -2.92
N LYS A 48 12.07 8.21 -2.19
CA LYS A 48 10.87 8.15 -1.36
C LYS A 48 9.62 7.91 -2.20
N ALA A 49 9.45 8.62 -3.32
CA ALA A 49 8.30 8.45 -4.21
C ALA A 49 8.25 7.04 -4.83
N LEU A 50 9.40 6.46 -5.18
CA LEU A 50 9.48 5.07 -5.66
C LEU A 50 9.16 4.07 -4.57
N ARG A 51 9.68 4.29 -3.36
CA ARG A 51 9.45 3.42 -2.21
C ARG A 51 7.97 3.41 -1.80
N ASP A 52 7.33 4.56 -1.79
CA ASP A 52 5.96 4.70 -1.30
C ASP A 52 4.91 4.60 -2.43
N ALA A 53 5.33 4.33 -3.68
CA ALA A 53 4.44 4.22 -4.83
C ALA A 53 3.42 3.09 -4.68
N GLN A 54 2.14 3.39 -4.87
CA GLN A 54 1.04 2.43 -4.75
C GLN A 54 0.98 1.75 -3.36
N VAL A 55 1.28 2.48 -2.30
CA VAL A 55 1.19 2.01 -0.92
C VAL A 55 0.42 3.05 -0.11
N VAL A 56 -0.67 2.64 0.53
CA VAL A 56 -1.32 3.41 1.57
C VAL A 56 -0.48 3.25 2.83
N LYS A 57 0.08 4.36 3.31
CA LYS A 57 0.89 4.36 4.53
C LYS A 57 -0.01 4.33 5.75
N GLN A 58 0.36 3.53 6.74
CA GLN A 58 -0.37 3.52 8.01
C GLN A 58 -0.07 4.80 8.81
N ASP A 59 -1.10 5.36 9.42
CA ASP A 59 -0.99 6.54 10.28
C ASP A 59 -0.83 6.16 11.76
N LEU A 60 -1.30 4.97 12.15
CA LEU A 60 -1.30 4.47 13.53
C LEU A 60 -0.50 3.17 13.65
N ASP A 61 0.09 2.91 14.81
CA ASP A 61 0.95 1.73 15.04
C ASP A 61 0.18 0.39 14.95
N PHE A 62 -1.14 0.42 15.14
CA PHE A 62 -2.00 -0.76 15.09
C PHE A 62 -2.78 -0.92 13.77
N SER A 63 -2.70 0.04 12.84
CA SER A 63 -3.53 0.12 11.65
C SER A 63 -2.98 -0.57 10.41
N CYS A 64 -1.87 -1.33 10.53
CA CYS A 64 -1.23 -2.00 9.40
C CYS A 64 -2.19 -2.88 8.59
N GLY A 65 -3.19 -3.51 9.24
CA GLY A 65 -4.21 -4.31 8.55
C GLY A 65 -5.13 -3.49 7.66
N ALA A 66 -5.62 -2.35 8.17
CA ALA A 66 -6.47 -1.43 7.41
C ALA A 66 -5.72 -0.80 6.25
N ALA A 67 -4.50 -0.33 6.47
CA ALA A 67 -3.66 0.26 5.43
C ALA A 67 -3.25 -0.77 4.36
N ALA A 68 -3.00 -2.03 4.74
CA ALA A 68 -2.78 -3.12 3.80
C ALA A 68 -4.02 -3.41 2.95
N LEU A 69 -5.23 -3.46 3.56
CA LEU A 69 -6.49 -3.58 2.83
C LEU A 69 -6.70 -2.40 1.88
N ALA A 70 -6.55 -1.15 2.35
CA ALA A 70 -6.66 0.05 1.52
C ALA A 70 -5.69 -0.01 0.34
N THR A 71 -4.44 -0.43 0.58
CA THR A 71 -3.44 -0.61 -0.49
C THR A 71 -3.92 -1.60 -1.56
N LEU A 72 -4.40 -2.77 -1.15
CA LEU A 72 -4.86 -3.81 -2.07
C LEU A 72 -6.11 -3.37 -2.82
N LEU A 73 -7.13 -2.85 -2.12
CA LEU A 73 -8.40 -2.45 -2.71
C LEU A 73 -8.24 -1.26 -3.68
N ASN A 74 -7.43 -0.27 -3.33
CA ASN A 74 -7.24 0.91 -4.16
C ASN A 74 -6.38 0.63 -5.40
N HIS A 75 -5.25 -0.05 -5.21
CA HIS A 75 -4.28 -0.20 -6.30
C HIS A 75 -4.47 -1.45 -7.15
N PHE A 76 -5.16 -2.47 -6.64
CA PHE A 76 -5.46 -3.67 -7.42
C PHE A 76 -6.91 -3.68 -7.94
N TYR A 77 -7.88 -3.21 -7.15
CA TYR A 77 -9.29 -3.20 -7.54
C TYR A 77 -9.84 -1.80 -7.87
N GLY A 78 -9.00 -0.76 -7.92
CA GLY A 78 -9.38 0.59 -8.34
C GLY A 78 -10.35 1.31 -7.40
N GLN A 79 -10.38 0.92 -6.12
CA GLN A 79 -11.20 1.60 -5.11
C GLN A 79 -10.52 2.88 -4.61
N THR A 80 -11.24 3.66 -3.80
CA THR A 80 -10.74 4.90 -3.19
C THR A 80 -11.03 4.92 -1.69
N LEU A 81 -10.65 3.83 -1.00
CA LEU A 81 -10.90 3.65 0.42
C LEU A 81 -9.76 4.21 1.26
N THR A 82 -10.12 4.85 2.38
CA THR A 82 -9.14 5.33 3.35
C THR A 82 -8.86 4.26 4.41
N GLU A 83 -7.71 4.34 5.05
CA GLU A 83 -7.37 3.53 6.23
C GLU A 83 -8.42 3.70 7.33
N GLU A 84 -8.84 4.96 7.59
CA GLU A 84 -9.84 5.29 8.61
C GLU A 84 -11.19 4.61 8.36
N ALA A 85 -11.68 4.61 7.11
CA ALA A 85 -12.95 3.95 6.76
C ALA A 85 -12.88 2.43 7.05
N LEU A 86 -11.76 1.79 6.73
CA LEU A 86 -11.56 0.37 6.99
C LEU A 86 -11.37 0.06 8.48
N LEU A 87 -10.66 0.90 9.24
CA LEU A 87 -10.55 0.78 10.69
C LEU A 87 -11.93 0.87 11.36
N LYS A 88 -12.75 1.83 10.94
CA LYS A 88 -14.11 2.00 11.45
C LYS A 88 -14.97 0.77 11.17
N ALA A 89 -14.92 0.23 9.96
CA ALA A 89 -15.68 -0.98 9.59
C ALA A 89 -15.23 -2.22 10.36
N MET A 90 -13.95 -2.32 10.76
CA MET A 90 -13.45 -3.41 11.58
C MET A 90 -13.83 -3.28 13.08
N ASP A 91 -14.25 -2.09 13.53
CA ASP A 91 -14.72 -1.79 14.89
C ASP A 91 -13.80 -2.32 16.01
N LYS A 92 -12.48 -2.13 15.85
CA LYS A 92 -11.47 -2.63 16.80
C LYS A 92 -10.93 -1.55 17.76
N GLY A 93 -11.34 -0.30 17.61
CA GLY A 93 -10.77 0.82 18.37
C GLY A 93 -9.23 0.87 18.14
N GLU A 94 -8.48 0.90 19.24
CA GLU A 94 -7.01 0.86 19.22
C GLU A 94 -6.42 -0.56 19.13
N GLY A 95 -7.27 -1.57 18.96
CA GLY A 95 -6.85 -2.97 18.85
C GLY A 95 -6.30 -3.31 17.46
N ARG A 96 -5.32 -4.21 17.39
CA ARG A 96 -4.83 -4.75 16.12
C ARG A 96 -5.87 -5.64 15.47
N ALA A 97 -6.14 -5.43 14.19
CA ALA A 97 -7.05 -6.27 13.41
C ALA A 97 -6.45 -7.67 13.19
N SER A 98 -7.31 -8.67 13.11
CA SER A 98 -7.00 -10.03 12.64
C SER A 98 -7.47 -10.22 11.20
N PHE A 99 -7.11 -11.34 10.56
CA PHE A 99 -7.70 -11.72 9.27
C PHE A 99 -9.22 -11.90 9.33
N GLU A 100 -9.74 -12.33 10.48
CA GLU A 100 -11.17 -12.46 10.70
C GLU A 100 -11.88 -11.13 10.74
N ASP A 101 -11.31 -10.13 11.44
CA ASP A 101 -11.86 -8.78 11.50
C ASP A 101 -11.88 -8.13 10.10
N MET A 102 -10.78 -8.30 9.34
CA MET A 102 -10.71 -7.83 7.95
C MET A 102 -11.78 -8.50 7.08
N ALA A 103 -11.96 -9.83 7.20
CA ALA A 103 -12.93 -10.56 6.41
C ALA A 103 -14.37 -10.19 6.75
N LYS A 104 -14.68 -9.88 8.01
CA LYS A 104 -16.00 -9.41 8.47
C LYS A 104 -16.35 -8.02 7.97
N ALA A 105 -15.37 -7.10 7.86
CA ALA A 105 -15.58 -5.74 7.39
C ALA A 105 -15.74 -5.62 5.86
N LEU A 106 -15.13 -6.50 5.08
CA LEU A 106 -15.05 -6.37 3.63
C LEU A 106 -16.38 -6.45 2.85
N PRO A 107 -17.42 -7.18 3.28
CA PRO A 107 -18.73 -7.18 2.60
C PRO A 107 -19.37 -5.80 2.49
N GLU A 108 -19.14 -4.90 3.43
CA GLU A 108 -19.61 -3.52 3.40
C GLU A 108 -19.06 -2.74 2.18
N PHE A 109 -17.89 -3.14 1.68
CA PHE A 109 -17.22 -2.53 0.53
C PHE A 109 -17.38 -3.35 -0.77
N GLY A 110 -18.23 -4.39 -0.77
CA GLY A 110 -18.46 -5.24 -1.95
C GLY A 110 -17.39 -6.32 -2.18
N PHE A 111 -16.64 -6.68 -1.15
CA PHE A 111 -15.61 -7.71 -1.21
C PHE A 111 -15.85 -8.83 -0.20
N ARG A 112 -15.28 -9.99 -0.47
CA ARG A 112 -15.18 -11.10 0.46
C ARG A 112 -13.71 -11.48 0.65
N ALA A 113 -13.37 -11.99 1.81
CA ALA A 113 -12.03 -12.47 2.06
C ALA A 113 -12.04 -13.79 2.80
N GLN A 114 -10.98 -14.57 2.58
CA GLN A 114 -10.75 -15.82 3.28
C GLN A 114 -9.27 -15.98 3.60
N GLY A 115 -8.99 -16.35 4.85
CA GLY A 115 -7.66 -16.71 5.32
C GLY A 115 -7.28 -18.12 4.94
N PHE A 116 -6.01 -18.30 4.57
CA PHE A 116 -5.43 -19.59 4.21
C PHE A 116 -4.12 -19.81 4.94
N ALA A 117 -3.87 -21.06 5.31
CA ALA A 117 -2.54 -21.55 5.60
C ALA A 117 -1.91 -22.06 4.29
N ALA A 118 -0.62 -21.82 4.08
CA ALA A 118 0.03 -22.22 2.85
C ALA A 118 1.51 -22.57 3.05
N SER A 119 1.98 -23.42 2.12
CA SER A 119 3.40 -23.64 1.91
C SER A 119 4.03 -22.55 1.02
N TRP A 120 5.37 -22.50 0.98
CA TRP A 120 6.08 -21.63 0.06
C TRP A 120 5.70 -21.91 -1.42
N GLU A 121 5.61 -23.17 -1.79
CA GLU A 121 5.28 -23.63 -3.14
C GLU A 121 3.89 -23.18 -3.55
N GLN A 122 2.92 -23.27 -2.65
CA GLN A 122 1.56 -22.77 -2.88
C GLN A 122 1.54 -21.23 -3.03
N LEU A 123 2.24 -20.51 -2.16
CA LEU A 123 2.31 -19.05 -2.22
C LEU A 123 2.93 -18.57 -3.55
N THR A 124 3.98 -19.25 -4.04
CA THR A 124 4.62 -18.90 -5.31
C THR A 124 3.75 -19.14 -6.54
N ARG A 125 2.68 -19.93 -6.45
CA ARG A 125 1.72 -20.18 -7.55
C ARG A 125 0.65 -19.09 -7.67
N LEU A 126 0.51 -18.23 -6.68
CA LEU A 126 -0.47 -17.15 -6.73
C LEU A 126 -0.22 -16.23 -7.94
N LYS A 127 -1.32 -15.79 -8.54
CA LYS A 127 -1.34 -14.87 -9.70
C LYS A 127 -2.00 -13.52 -9.35
N MET A 128 -2.25 -13.28 -8.08
CA MET A 128 -2.89 -12.08 -7.56
C MET A 128 -2.24 -11.65 -6.25
N PRO A 129 -2.35 -10.38 -5.87
CA PRO A 129 -1.86 -9.93 -4.57
C PRO A 129 -2.72 -10.50 -3.44
N VAL A 130 -2.09 -10.71 -2.30
CA VAL A 130 -2.75 -11.18 -1.07
C VAL A 130 -2.17 -10.43 0.13
N ILE A 131 -2.92 -10.35 1.21
CA ILE A 131 -2.39 -9.82 2.47
C ILE A 131 -1.71 -10.95 3.22
N VAL A 132 -0.44 -10.77 3.57
CA VAL A 132 0.35 -11.73 4.35
C VAL A 132 0.48 -11.26 5.78
N TYR A 133 0.40 -12.21 6.70
CA TYR A 133 0.76 -11.99 8.10
C TYR A 133 2.24 -12.34 8.29
N VAL A 134 3.01 -11.43 8.79
CA VAL A 134 4.45 -11.59 9.03
C VAL A 134 4.81 -11.19 10.46
N LYS A 135 5.85 -11.81 11.02
CA LYS A 135 6.47 -11.39 12.27
C LYS A 135 7.79 -10.70 11.97
N HIS A 136 7.85 -9.41 12.19
CA HIS A 136 9.10 -8.67 12.11
C HIS A 136 9.63 -8.45 13.52
N ARG A 137 10.72 -9.17 13.87
CA ARG A 137 11.25 -9.26 15.24
C ARG A 137 10.18 -9.84 16.18
N LYS A 138 9.62 -9.03 17.10
CA LYS A 138 8.56 -9.45 18.04
C LYS A 138 7.18 -8.86 17.68
N ASN A 139 7.09 -8.10 16.58
CA ASN A 139 5.86 -7.41 16.21
C ASN A 139 5.12 -8.17 15.10
N ASP A 140 3.83 -8.41 15.35
CA ASP A 140 2.88 -8.89 14.35
C ASP A 140 2.58 -7.78 13.36
N HIS A 141 2.59 -8.10 12.06
CA HIS A 141 2.43 -7.10 11.02
C HIS A 141 1.72 -7.67 9.78
N PHE A 142 0.98 -6.81 9.08
CA PHE A 142 0.33 -7.13 7.82
C PHE A 142 0.94 -6.32 6.68
N SER A 143 1.22 -7.00 5.57
CA SER A 143 1.72 -6.37 4.35
C SER A 143 1.02 -6.97 3.14
N VAL A 144 0.97 -6.25 2.02
CA VAL A 144 0.47 -6.79 0.76
C VAL A 144 1.61 -7.44 -0.01
N LEU A 145 1.49 -8.74 -0.26
CA LEU A 145 2.36 -9.44 -1.21
C LEU A 145 1.92 -9.05 -2.62
N ARG A 146 2.69 -8.20 -3.29
CA ARG A 146 2.41 -7.70 -4.64
C ARG A 146 3.34 -8.26 -5.71
N GLY A 147 4.27 -9.11 -5.32
CA GLY A 147 5.12 -9.80 -6.27
C GLY A 147 5.85 -10.98 -5.64
N ILE A 148 5.98 -12.07 -6.41
CA ILE A 148 6.69 -13.26 -5.95
C ILE A 148 7.20 -14.10 -7.12
N ASN A 149 8.44 -14.58 -6.99
CA ASN A 149 9.00 -15.63 -7.82
C ASN A 149 9.71 -16.67 -6.92
N LYS A 150 10.58 -17.52 -7.49
CA LYS A 150 11.28 -18.58 -6.74
C LYS A 150 12.20 -18.03 -5.64
N ASP A 151 12.78 -16.84 -5.85
CA ASP A 151 13.87 -16.31 -5.03
C ASP A 151 13.57 -14.97 -4.36
N THR A 152 12.55 -14.25 -4.83
CA THR A 152 12.29 -12.87 -4.42
C THR A 152 10.81 -12.64 -4.16
N VAL A 153 10.54 -11.91 -3.08
CA VAL A 153 9.21 -11.42 -2.70
C VAL A 153 9.22 -9.89 -2.72
N LEU A 154 8.20 -9.28 -3.28
CA LEU A 154 7.93 -7.84 -3.19
C LEU A 154 6.71 -7.61 -2.32
N LEU A 155 6.90 -6.88 -1.24
CA LEU A 155 5.84 -6.42 -0.36
C LEU A 155 5.55 -4.93 -0.58
N ALA A 156 4.27 -4.55 -0.58
CA ALA A 156 3.82 -3.20 -0.31
C ALA A 156 3.50 -3.13 1.18
N ASP A 157 4.43 -2.56 1.94
CA ASP A 157 4.39 -2.53 3.39
C ASP A 157 3.85 -1.19 3.89
N PRO A 158 2.78 -1.17 4.70
CA PRO A 158 2.18 0.07 5.20
C PRO A 158 3.13 0.94 6.00
N SER A 159 4.08 0.35 6.72
CA SER A 159 5.08 1.12 7.51
C SER A 159 6.29 1.51 6.67
N MET A 160 6.80 0.58 5.87
CA MET A 160 8.11 0.71 5.21
C MET A 160 8.04 1.06 3.72
N GLY A 161 6.86 0.98 3.10
CA GLY A 161 6.71 1.11 1.64
C GLY A 161 7.10 -0.15 0.89
N ASN A 162 7.37 -0.04 -0.41
CA ASN A 162 7.77 -1.18 -1.24
C ASN A 162 9.13 -1.74 -0.80
N ARG A 163 9.16 -3.03 -0.50
CA ARG A 163 10.35 -3.76 -0.04
C ARG A 163 10.49 -5.10 -0.74
N THR A 164 11.71 -5.43 -1.13
CA THR A 164 12.02 -6.76 -1.66
C THR A 164 12.82 -7.57 -0.65
N TYR A 165 12.45 -8.84 -0.55
CA TYR A 165 13.08 -9.81 0.34
C TYR A 165 13.53 -11.03 -0.47
N SER A 166 14.62 -11.67 -0.06
CA SER A 166 14.93 -13.01 -0.56
C SER A 166 13.91 -14.02 0.02
N ARG A 167 13.81 -15.20 -0.63
CA ARG A 167 13.02 -16.32 -0.10
C ARG A 167 13.32 -16.57 1.37
N GLN A 168 14.60 -16.68 1.74
CA GLN A 168 15.01 -16.95 3.12
C GLN A 168 14.58 -15.86 4.10
N GLN A 169 14.79 -14.58 3.75
CA GLN A 169 14.37 -13.45 4.59
C GLN A 169 12.85 -13.41 4.78
N PHE A 170 12.11 -13.60 3.71
CA PHE A 170 10.65 -13.60 3.79
C PHE A 170 10.12 -14.81 4.57
N SER A 171 10.62 -16.01 4.30
CA SER A 171 10.22 -17.24 5.03
C SER A 171 10.44 -17.11 6.52
N ALA A 172 11.57 -16.54 6.95
CA ALA A 172 11.86 -16.31 8.37
C ALA A 172 10.84 -15.40 9.08
N MET A 173 10.17 -14.51 8.35
CA MET A 173 9.11 -13.64 8.89
C MET A 173 7.71 -14.24 8.73
N TRP A 174 7.47 -15.00 7.66
CA TRP A 174 6.15 -15.44 7.24
C TRP A 174 5.75 -16.81 7.80
N GLN A 175 6.71 -17.71 8.06
CA GLN A 175 6.48 -19.02 8.64
C GLN A 175 6.17 -18.89 10.13
N THR A 176 4.94 -18.52 10.45
CA THR A 176 4.48 -18.19 11.81
C THR A 176 3.57 -19.27 12.42
N ARG A 177 3.26 -20.33 11.66
CA ARG A 177 2.46 -21.46 12.12
C ARG A 177 3.37 -22.61 12.57
N HIS A 178 2.99 -23.22 13.69
CA HIS A 178 3.59 -24.42 14.24
C HIS A 178 2.51 -25.49 14.38
N ASP A 179 2.10 -26.04 13.23
CA ASP A 179 1.11 -27.11 13.19
C ASP A 179 1.81 -28.43 12.91
N ILE A 180 1.78 -29.33 13.89
CA ILE A 180 2.46 -30.64 13.81
C ILE A 180 1.89 -31.51 12.71
N GLN A 181 0.57 -31.43 12.44
CA GLN A 181 -0.11 -32.25 11.44
C GLN A 181 0.09 -31.73 10.01
N ASN A 182 0.35 -30.42 9.85
CA ASN A 182 0.51 -29.76 8.57
C ASN A 182 1.74 -28.83 8.59
N ALA A 183 2.91 -29.39 8.90
CA ALA A 183 4.16 -28.64 9.06
C ALA A 183 4.54 -27.84 7.79
N ASP A 184 4.16 -28.33 6.61
CA ASP A 184 4.39 -27.65 5.34
C ASP A 184 3.57 -26.37 5.17
N LEU A 185 2.40 -26.28 5.82
CA LEU A 185 1.53 -25.10 5.79
C LEU A 185 1.95 -24.07 6.86
N SER A 186 3.19 -23.63 6.78
CA SER A 186 3.84 -22.85 7.82
C SER A 186 3.52 -21.35 7.79
N GLY A 187 3.00 -20.81 6.67
CA GLY A 187 2.65 -19.41 6.53
C GLY A 187 1.15 -19.16 6.42
N LYS A 188 0.74 -17.89 6.54
CA LYS A 188 -0.67 -17.45 6.46
C LYS A 188 -0.83 -16.29 5.49
N PHE A 189 -1.95 -16.28 4.74
CA PHE A 189 -2.36 -15.14 3.93
C PHE A 189 -3.88 -14.99 3.90
N LEU A 190 -4.36 -13.78 3.57
CA LEU A 190 -5.74 -13.45 3.32
C LEU A 190 -5.90 -13.15 1.82
N ALA A 191 -6.74 -13.92 1.15
CA ALA A 191 -7.18 -13.64 -0.21
C ALA A 191 -8.43 -12.76 -0.17
N VAL A 192 -8.46 -11.70 -0.98
CA VAL A 192 -9.58 -10.77 -1.09
C VAL A 192 -10.10 -10.82 -2.52
N LEU A 193 -11.39 -11.04 -2.68
CA LEU A 193 -12.07 -11.19 -3.97
C LEU A 193 -13.30 -10.27 -4.04
N PRO A 194 -13.59 -9.66 -5.19
CA PRO A 194 -14.82 -8.89 -5.36
C PRO A 194 -16.04 -9.79 -5.28
N MET A 195 -17.13 -9.27 -4.76
CA MET A 195 -18.44 -9.94 -4.75
C MET A 195 -19.23 -9.68 -6.05
N HIS A 196 -18.87 -8.63 -6.79
CA HIS A 196 -19.52 -8.21 -8.02
C HIS A 196 -18.58 -8.31 -9.22
N ALA A 197 -19.09 -8.74 -10.37
CA ALA A 197 -18.28 -8.98 -11.58
C ALA A 197 -17.84 -7.70 -12.31
N ASP A 198 -18.42 -6.55 -11.98
CA ASP A 198 -18.06 -5.22 -12.49
C ASP A 198 -16.75 -4.69 -11.90
N ILE A 199 -16.36 -5.17 -10.73
CA ILE A 199 -15.08 -4.81 -10.12
C ILE A 199 -13.95 -5.58 -10.80
N LYS A 200 -13.16 -4.89 -11.60
CA LYS A 200 -12.03 -5.48 -12.34
C LYS A 200 -10.70 -5.21 -11.65
N ALA A 201 -9.86 -6.23 -11.64
CA ALA A 201 -8.48 -6.10 -11.18
C ALA A 201 -7.62 -5.38 -12.21
N THR A 202 -6.62 -4.64 -11.73
CA THR A 202 -5.60 -4.01 -12.59
C THR A 202 -4.40 -4.95 -12.79
N ASP A 203 -3.83 -4.98 -13.99
CA ASP A 203 -2.72 -5.88 -14.32
C ASP A 203 -1.34 -5.38 -13.81
N ASN A 204 -1.25 -4.11 -13.43
CA ASN A 204 0.04 -3.45 -13.13
C ASN A 204 0.42 -3.44 -11.64
N PHE A 205 -0.40 -4.01 -10.76
CA PHE A 205 -0.12 -4.01 -9.32
C PHE A 205 0.63 -5.27 -8.87
N PHE A 206 0.31 -6.45 -9.41
CA PHE A 206 0.97 -7.71 -9.08
C PHE A 206 1.99 -8.11 -10.13
N THR A 207 3.15 -8.67 -9.73
CA THR A 207 4.19 -9.14 -10.65
C THR A 207 4.73 -10.51 -10.29
N LYS A 208 5.01 -11.31 -11.32
CA LYS A 208 5.72 -12.60 -11.18
C LYS A 208 7.23 -12.46 -11.32
N THR A 209 7.71 -11.26 -11.62
CA THR A 209 9.13 -10.96 -11.84
C THR A 209 9.61 -9.80 -10.96
N PRO A 210 9.45 -9.90 -9.61
CA PRO A 210 9.94 -8.84 -8.75
C PRO A 210 11.46 -8.73 -8.84
N LEU A 211 11.96 -7.51 -9.06
CA LEU A 211 13.40 -7.23 -9.09
C LEU A 211 13.86 -6.85 -7.68
N ARG A 212 15.01 -7.38 -7.26
CA ARG A 212 15.62 -6.96 -5.98
C ARG A 212 16.10 -5.52 -6.11
N GLN A 213 15.89 -4.71 -5.07
CA GLN A 213 16.32 -3.31 -5.03
C GLN A 213 17.83 -3.16 -5.26
N THR A 214 18.64 -4.11 -4.75
CA THR A 214 20.08 -4.17 -4.97
C THR A 214 20.43 -4.39 -6.45
N THR A 215 19.66 -5.21 -7.18
CA THR A 215 19.90 -5.47 -8.61
C THR A 215 19.62 -4.22 -9.45
N VAL A 216 18.53 -3.48 -9.12
CA VAL A 216 18.19 -2.22 -9.81
C VAL A 216 19.30 -1.18 -9.59
N ALA A 217 19.80 -1.05 -8.36
CA ALA A 217 20.92 -0.15 -8.06
C ALA A 217 22.20 -0.51 -8.79
N MET A 218 22.53 -1.81 -8.87
CA MET A 218 23.70 -2.30 -9.62
C MET A 218 23.57 -2.11 -11.12
N GLN A 219 22.38 -2.34 -11.70
CA GLN A 219 22.13 -2.09 -13.12
C GLN A 219 22.25 -0.59 -13.47
N SER A 220 21.74 0.29 -12.63
CA SER A 220 21.85 1.75 -12.83
C SER A 220 23.30 2.24 -12.74
N LEU A 221 24.15 1.60 -11.94
CA LEU A 221 25.58 1.88 -11.88
C LEU A 221 26.33 1.32 -13.12
N ALA A 222 25.99 0.11 -13.56
CA ALA A 222 26.62 -0.51 -14.72
C ALA A 222 26.35 0.23 -16.04
N THR A 223 25.13 0.77 -16.22
CA THR A 223 24.80 1.61 -17.39
C THR A 223 25.50 2.98 -17.38
N ARG A 224 25.94 3.43 -16.20
CA ARG A 224 26.66 4.71 -16.05
C ARG A 224 28.17 4.58 -16.33
N TRP A 225 28.68 3.37 -16.33
CA TRP A 225 30.11 3.03 -16.54
C TRP A 225 30.33 2.25 -17.85
N GLN A 226 29.82 2.72 -18.98
CA GLN A 226 30.32 2.28 -20.27
C GLN A 226 31.46 3.23 -20.67
N PRO A 227 32.74 2.78 -20.69
CA PRO A 227 33.82 3.56 -21.28
C PRO A 227 33.57 3.64 -22.77
N ASN A 228 33.67 4.87 -23.31
CA ASN A 228 33.72 5.12 -24.76
C ASN A 228 34.92 4.42 -25.38
#